data_b7ccd8df3f0d7529806228d5e0004f17
#
_entry.id   b7ccd8df3f0d7529806228d5e0004f17
#
_cell.length_a   1.000
_cell.length_b   1.000
_cell.length_c   1.000
_cell.angle_alpha   90.00
_cell.angle_beta   90.00
_cell.angle_gamma   90.00
#
_symmetry.space_group_name_H-M   'P 1'
#
loop_
_entity.id
_entity.type
_entity.pdbx_description
1 polymer ?
#
loop_
_entity_poly.entity_id
_entity_poly.type
_entity_poly.pdbx_seq_one_letter_code
_entity_poly.pdbx_strand_id
1 'polypeptide(L)'
;MENYDTYKAHNFITNFINENKDHKFFIFIGGDHSITYATFKALKSVYNNLFLINIDKHFDIRDWSIDNISSGCSFSRLLDEKIISPNELLEIGILEFYNNEKLLQKAEHYGFEYIRMMELKKNFDKFLELIKKKIEGVEYIYLSFDIDVMDISVCPGSSANSPFGLNSYEVIKIFDLILETKKLIAIDIVEVNPIFDFDDMTSKFCAFLIAYILNQL
;
A
#
# COMPACT_ATOMS: atom_id res chain seq x y z
N MET A 1 -16.12 7.79 -23.15
CA MET A 1 -15.38 7.25 -21.97
C MET A 1 -15.58 5.76 -22.00
N GLU A 2 -14.54 4.99 -22.28
CA GLU A 2 -14.59 3.54 -22.11
C GLU A 2 -14.85 3.26 -20.62
N ASN A 3 -15.91 2.50 -20.32
CA ASN A 3 -16.13 1.99 -18.97
C ASN A 3 -14.97 1.06 -18.63
N TYR A 4 -14.03 1.53 -17.85
CA TYR A 4 -12.98 0.68 -17.29
C TYR A 4 -13.65 -0.36 -16.40
N ASP A 5 -13.66 -1.59 -16.90
CA ASP A 5 -14.17 -2.73 -16.16
C ASP A 5 -13.05 -3.20 -15.20
N THR A 6 -13.07 -2.65 -13.99
CA THR A 6 -12.10 -2.95 -12.93
C THR A 6 -12.00 -4.45 -12.66
N TYR A 7 -13.12 -5.17 -12.74
CA TYR A 7 -13.13 -6.62 -12.57
C TYR A 7 -12.32 -7.35 -13.65
N LYS A 8 -12.44 -6.93 -14.92
CA LYS A 8 -11.62 -7.50 -16.01
C LYS A 8 -10.15 -7.16 -15.85
N ALA A 9 -9.83 -5.93 -15.42
CA ALA A 9 -8.46 -5.52 -15.15
C ALA A 9 -7.83 -6.39 -14.05
N HIS A 10 -8.56 -6.62 -12.95
CA HIS A 10 -8.09 -7.49 -11.87
C HIS A 10 -7.87 -8.94 -12.31
N ASN A 11 -8.76 -9.48 -13.15
CA ASN A 11 -8.57 -10.83 -13.70
C ASN A 11 -7.33 -10.91 -14.60
N PHE A 12 -7.10 -9.87 -15.43
CA PHE A 12 -5.90 -9.79 -16.27
C PHE A 12 -4.62 -9.76 -15.42
N ILE A 13 -4.57 -8.91 -14.38
CA ILE A 13 -3.44 -8.81 -13.45
C ILE A 13 -3.19 -10.18 -12.78
N THR A 14 -4.24 -10.81 -12.26
CA THR A 14 -4.13 -12.11 -11.59
C THR A 14 -3.57 -13.18 -12.53
N ASN A 15 -4.06 -13.24 -13.77
CA ASN A 15 -3.56 -14.21 -14.77
C ASN A 15 -2.11 -13.93 -15.13
N PHE A 16 -1.74 -12.68 -15.36
CA PHE A 16 -0.36 -12.30 -15.65
C PHE A 16 0.61 -12.73 -14.54
N ILE A 17 0.25 -12.51 -13.27
CA ILE A 17 1.09 -12.92 -12.13
C ILE A 17 1.20 -14.46 -12.08
N ASN A 18 0.10 -15.18 -12.27
CA ASN A 18 0.10 -16.64 -12.26
C ASN A 18 0.99 -17.24 -13.37
N GLU A 19 1.05 -16.60 -14.54
CA GLU A 19 1.93 -16.99 -15.64
C GLU A 19 3.40 -16.66 -15.36
N ASN A 20 3.68 -15.73 -14.46
CA ASN A 20 5.01 -15.21 -14.14
C ASN A 20 5.44 -15.51 -12.68
N LYS A 21 4.79 -16.43 -12.01
CA LYS A 21 4.99 -16.72 -10.57
C LYS A 21 6.40 -17.19 -10.18
N ASP A 22 7.22 -17.60 -11.16
CA ASP A 22 8.60 -18.04 -10.94
C ASP A 22 9.58 -16.85 -10.74
N HIS A 23 9.14 -15.62 -10.96
CA HIS A 23 9.93 -14.45 -10.63
C HIS A 23 10.03 -14.27 -9.11
N LYS A 24 11.22 -13.86 -8.66
CA LYS A 24 11.52 -13.72 -7.22
C LYS A 24 11.04 -12.40 -6.62
N PHE A 25 10.85 -11.37 -7.45
CA PHE A 25 10.49 -10.04 -7.01
C PHE A 25 9.60 -9.35 -8.04
N PHE A 26 8.59 -8.61 -7.55
CA PHE A 26 7.65 -7.89 -8.39
C PHE A 26 7.59 -6.42 -8.01
N ILE A 27 7.61 -5.54 -9.00
CA ILE A 27 7.29 -4.13 -8.85
C ILE A 27 6.09 -3.84 -9.74
N PHE A 28 4.98 -3.44 -9.11
CA PHE A 28 3.77 -3.02 -9.81
C PHE A 28 3.72 -1.50 -9.82
N ILE A 29 3.71 -0.90 -11.00
CA ILE A 29 3.52 0.52 -11.17
C ILE A 29 2.06 0.69 -11.57
N GLY A 30 1.27 1.15 -10.63
CA GLY A 30 -0.15 1.10 -10.75
C GLY A 30 -0.80 2.35 -11.29
N GLY A 31 -2.07 2.22 -11.52
CA GLY A 31 -3.08 3.25 -11.54
C GLY A 31 -3.56 3.52 -10.12
N ASP A 32 -4.85 3.30 -9.88
CA ASP A 32 -5.46 3.47 -8.57
C ASP A 32 -5.16 2.29 -7.61
N HIS A 33 -5.45 2.48 -6.33
CA HIS A 33 -5.14 1.51 -5.27
C HIS A 33 -5.93 0.19 -5.38
N SER A 34 -6.91 0.10 -6.30
CA SER A 34 -7.68 -1.13 -6.51
C SER A 34 -6.84 -2.30 -7.02
N ILE A 35 -5.69 -2.04 -7.67
CA ILE A 35 -4.81 -3.09 -8.20
C ILE A 35 -4.24 -3.97 -7.09
N THR A 36 -4.00 -3.41 -5.89
CA THR A 36 -3.41 -4.12 -4.75
C THR A 36 -4.21 -5.35 -4.35
N TYR A 37 -5.53 -5.28 -4.46
CA TYR A 37 -6.35 -6.47 -4.27
C TYR A 37 -5.96 -7.62 -5.21
N ALA A 38 -5.81 -7.35 -6.50
CA ALA A 38 -5.54 -8.38 -7.49
C ALA A 38 -4.11 -8.91 -7.43
N THR A 39 -3.13 -8.01 -7.26
CA THR A 39 -1.70 -8.35 -7.17
C THR A 39 -1.42 -9.14 -5.90
N PHE A 40 -1.91 -8.67 -4.75
CA PHE A 40 -1.74 -9.36 -3.48
C PHE A 40 -2.43 -10.72 -3.47
N LYS A 41 -3.70 -10.81 -3.91
CA LYS A 41 -4.45 -12.08 -3.98
C LYS A 41 -3.72 -13.12 -4.81
N ALA A 42 -3.18 -12.72 -5.97
CA ALA A 42 -2.43 -13.64 -6.83
C ALA A 42 -1.15 -14.13 -6.14
N LEU A 43 -0.36 -13.22 -5.54
CA LEU A 43 0.87 -13.60 -4.84
C LEU A 43 0.59 -14.39 -3.55
N LYS A 44 -0.48 -14.09 -2.82
CA LYS A 44 -0.88 -14.86 -1.64
C LYS A 44 -1.18 -16.32 -1.95
N SER A 45 -1.62 -16.63 -3.17
CA SER A 45 -1.81 -18.02 -3.61
C SER A 45 -0.50 -18.80 -3.79
N VAL A 46 0.61 -18.10 -3.94
CA VAL A 46 1.97 -18.68 -4.09
C VAL A 46 2.72 -18.63 -2.76
N TYR A 47 2.58 -17.54 -2.00
CA TYR A 47 3.28 -17.27 -0.75
C TYR A 47 2.28 -17.29 0.42
N ASN A 48 2.05 -18.46 1.02
CA ASN A 48 1.02 -18.65 2.06
C ASN A 48 1.16 -17.71 3.27
N ASN A 49 2.40 -17.42 3.70
CA ASN A 49 2.71 -16.55 4.86
C ASN A 49 3.09 -15.13 4.42
N LEU A 50 2.37 -14.61 3.41
CA LEU A 50 2.58 -13.26 2.89
C LEU A 50 1.89 -12.23 3.79
N PHE A 51 2.68 -11.32 4.34
CA PHE A 51 2.25 -10.21 5.18
C PHE A 51 2.13 -8.93 4.34
N LEU A 52 1.05 -8.19 4.52
CA LEU A 52 0.76 -6.96 3.80
C LEU A 52 1.08 -5.75 4.68
N ILE A 53 2.00 -4.92 4.23
CA ILE A 53 2.23 -3.58 4.78
C ILE A 53 1.63 -2.58 3.80
N ASN A 54 0.69 -1.77 4.25
CA ASN A 54 0.15 -0.66 3.48
C ASN A 54 0.64 0.66 4.08
N ILE A 55 1.26 1.51 3.26
CA ILE A 55 1.67 2.85 3.64
C ILE A 55 0.77 3.82 2.90
N ASP A 56 -0.22 4.34 3.62
CA ASP A 56 -1.34 5.10 3.09
C ASP A 56 -1.91 6.00 4.19
N LYS A 57 -2.53 7.10 3.82
CA LYS A 57 -3.32 7.91 4.78
C LYS A 57 -4.77 7.47 4.89
N HIS A 58 -5.26 6.63 3.95
CA HIS A 58 -6.59 6.04 3.95
C HIS A 58 -6.56 4.59 4.43
N PHE A 59 -7.69 4.09 4.91
CA PHE A 59 -7.84 2.67 5.22
C PHE A 59 -8.19 1.81 4.02
N ASP A 60 -8.77 2.37 2.99
CA ASP A 60 -9.29 1.67 1.80
C ASP A 60 -10.13 0.41 2.11
N ILE A 61 -10.99 0.58 3.13
CA ILE A 61 -11.95 -0.43 3.60
C ILE A 61 -13.41 -0.02 3.39
N ARG A 62 -13.72 0.79 2.35
CA ARG A 62 -15.11 1.13 2.03
C ARG A 62 -15.93 -0.12 1.73
N ASP A 63 -17.25 0.01 1.82
CA ASP A 63 -18.16 -1.06 1.39
C ASP A 63 -18.05 -1.25 -0.12
N TRP A 64 -18.15 -2.49 -0.56
CA TRP A 64 -17.97 -2.87 -1.96
C TRP A 64 -19.05 -3.85 -2.44
N SER A 65 -19.23 -3.92 -3.75
CA SER A 65 -19.96 -4.97 -4.46
C SER A 65 -19.29 -5.22 -5.79
N ILE A 66 -19.66 -6.27 -6.48
CA ILE A 66 -19.08 -6.59 -7.80
C ILE A 66 -19.25 -5.45 -8.82
N ASP A 67 -20.31 -4.66 -8.67
CA ASP A 67 -20.63 -3.53 -9.54
C ASP A 67 -20.04 -2.20 -9.04
N ASN A 68 -19.39 -2.20 -7.87
CA ASN A 68 -18.83 -1.01 -7.22
C ASN A 68 -17.49 -1.31 -6.60
N ILE A 69 -16.52 -1.67 -7.45
CA ILE A 69 -15.11 -1.85 -7.06
C ILE A 69 -14.38 -0.54 -7.31
N SER A 70 -13.69 -0.05 -6.29
CA SER A 70 -12.89 1.18 -6.37
C SER A 70 -11.58 1.03 -5.59
N SER A 71 -10.68 2.01 -5.72
CA SER A 71 -9.45 2.11 -4.92
C SER A 71 -9.74 1.99 -3.42
N GLY A 72 -10.75 2.71 -2.94
CA GLY A 72 -11.10 2.77 -1.51
C GLY A 72 -11.68 1.49 -0.89
N CYS A 73 -11.64 0.33 -1.55
CA CYS A 73 -12.18 -0.93 -1.01
C CYS A 73 -11.22 -2.13 -1.11
N SER A 74 -9.96 -1.90 -1.44
CA SER A 74 -8.99 -2.98 -1.68
C SER A 74 -8.81 -3.89 -0.46
N PHE A 75 -8.65 -3.30 0.72
CA PHE A 75 -8.40 -4.08 1.94
C PHE A 75 -9.68 -4.67 2.53
N SER A 76 -10.84 -4.00 2.43
CA SER A 76 -12.10 -4.63 2.82
C SER A 76 -12.38 -5.88 2.00
N ARG A 77 -12.08 -5.89 0.70
CA ARG A 77 -12.24 -7.07 -0.15
C ARG A 77 -11.31 -8.21 0.27
N LEU A 78 -10.05 -7.92 0.54
CA LEU A 78 -9.10 -8.93 1.00
C LEU A 78 -9.54 -9.57 2.33
N LEU A 79 -10.05 -8.76 3.27
CA LEU A 79 -10.53 -9.21 4.58
C LEU A 79 -11.87 -9.97 4.48
N ASP A 80 -12.85 -9.42 3.75
CA ASP A 80 -14.20 -10.02 3.60
C ASP A 80 -14.13 -11.36 2.86
N GLU A 81 -13.29 -11.46 1.82
CA GLU A 81 -13.05 -12.69 1.08
C GLU A 81 -12.11 -13.66 1.84
N LYS A 82 -11.63 -13.29 3.03
CA LYS A 82 -10.71 -14.09 3.86
C LYS A 82 -9.42 -14.48 3.13
N ILE A 83 -8.93 -13.63 2.24
CA ILE A 83 -7.65 -13.80 1.57
C ILE A 83 -6.52 -13.50 2.55
N ILE A 84 -6.75 -12.51 3.43
CA ILE A 84 -5.88 -12.21 4.58
C ILE A 84 -6.69 -12.26 5.88
N SER A 85 -6.01 -12.54 6.97
CA SER A 85 -6.51 -12.33 8.32
C SER A 85 -6.06 -10.96 8.84
N PRO A 86 -6.77 -10.36 9.82
CA PRO A 86 -6.42 -9.03 10.34
C PRO A 86 -4.98 -8.90 10.84
N ASN A 87 -4.40 -9.97 11.39
CA ASN A 87 -3.03 -9.99 11.88
C ASN A 87 -1.96 -10.11 10.78
N GLU A 88 -2.36 -10.27 9.52
CA GLU A 88 -1.48 -10.25 8.34
C GLU A 88 -1.46 -8.89 7.62
N LEU A 89 -2.13 -7.86 8.18
CA LEU A 89 -2.19 -6.51 7.66
C LEU A 89 -1.62 -5.51 8.69
N LEU A 90 -0.78 -4.61 8.22
CA LEU A 90 -0.32 -3.42 8.95
C LEU A 90 -0.52 -2.18 8.08
N GLU A 91 -1.32 -1.24 8.57
CA GLU A 91 -1.55 0.06 7.94
C GLU A 91 -0.66 1.12 8.60
N ILE A 92 0.06 1.92 7.81
CA ILE A 92 1.00 2.94 8.29
C ILE A 92 0.68 4.28 7.67
N GLY A 93 0.46 5.31 8.49
CA GLY A 93 0.29 6.68 8.01
C GLY A 93 -1.15 7.19 8.05
N ILE A 94 -2.05 6.46 8.67
CA ILE A 94 -3.48 6.79 8.69
C ILE A 94 -3.74 8.21 9.25
N LEU A 95 -4.42 9.03 8.45
CA LEU A 95 -4.88 10.37 8.83
C LEU A 95 -6.38 10.33 9.14
N GLU A 96 -6.75 10.53 10.41
CA GLU A 96 -8.14 10.46 10.87
C GLU A 96 -9.05 11.44 10.14
N PHE A 97 -8.54 12.61 9.74
CA PHE A 97 -9.33 13.64 9.04
C PHE A 97 -9.72 13.23 7.60
N TYR A 98 -9.06 12.24 7.04
CA TYR A 98 -9.35 11.67 5.72
C TYR A 98 -10.17 10.38 5.80
N ASN A 99 -10.38 9.86 7.03
CA ASN A 99 -11.17 8.68 7.31
C ASN A 99 -12.33 9.05 8.22
N ASN A 100 -13.55 8.90 7.75
CA ASN A 100 -14.73 9.21 8.56
C ASN A 100 -14.89 8.20 9.71
N GLU A 101 -15.73 8.57 10.70
CA GLU A 101 -15.96 7.74 11.88
C GLU A 101 -16.42 6.33 11.57
N LYS A 102 -17.19 6.14 10.49
CA LYS A 102 -17.66 4.83 10.02
C LYS A 102 -16.51 3.92 9.61
N LEU A 103 -15.48 4.47 8.94
CA LEU A 103 -14.30 3.72 8.54
C LEU A 103 -13.41 3.39 9.75
N LEU A 104 -13.29 4.30 10.71
CA LEU A 104 -12.59 4.04 11.98
C LEU A 104 -13.26 2.88 12.74
N GLN A 105 -14.58 2.92 12.92
CA GLN A 105 -15.32 1.83 13.56
C GLN A 105 -15.19 0.51 12.78
N LYS A 106 -15.16 0.56 11.46
CA LYS A 106 -14.98 -0.61 10.61
C LYS A 106 -13.56 -1.20 10.74
N ALA A 107 -12.54 -0.36 10.81
CA ALA A 107 -11.17 -0.80 11.07
C ALA A 107 -11.04 -1.49 12.44
N GLU A 108 -11.65 -0.90 13.48
CA GLU A 108 -11.72 -1.51 14.81
C GLU A 108 -12.47 -2.85 14.80
N HIS A 109 -13.55 -2.95 14.03
CA HIS A 109 -14.32 -4.20 13.87
C HIS A 109 -13.50 -5.30 13.18
N TYR A 110 -12.74 -4.97 12.13
CA TYR A 110 -11.82 -5.91 11.49
C TYR A 110 -10.69 -6.34 12.43
N GLY A 111 -10.18 -5.42 13.23
CA GLY A 111 -9.16 -5.69 14.24
C GLY A 111 -7.73 -5.80 13.69
N PHE A 112 -7.44 -5.26 12.53
CA PHE A 112 -6.05 -5.14 12.05
C PHE A 112 -5.31 -3.98 12.75
N GLU A 113 -3.99 -4.05 12.75
CA GLU A 113 -3.15 -3.00 13.34
C GLU A 113 -2.95 -1.84 12.38
N TYR A 114 -3.00 -0.62 12.91
CA TYR A 114 -2.67 0.59 12.14
C TYR A 114 -1.92 1.63 12.98
N ILE A 115 -1.09 2.41 12.29
CA ILE A 115 -0.30 3.49 12.87
C ILE A 115 -0.82 4.81 12.31
N ARG A 116 -1.24 5.69 13.21
CA ARG A 116 -1.75 7.02 12.85
C ARG A 116 -0.61 7.96 12.51
N MET A 117 -0.77 8.77 11.45
CA MET A 117 0.25 9.74 11.00
C MET A 117 0.68 10.69 12.11
N MET A 118 -0.27 11.23 12.88
CA MET A 118 0.03 12.16 13.95
C MET A 118 0.90 11.54 15.06
N GLU A 119 0.70 10.27 15.35
CA GLU A 119 1.49 9.53 16.35
C GLU A 119 2.86 9.16 15.78
N LEU A 120 2.91 8.70 14.54
CA LEU A 120 4.13 8.40 13.82
C LEU A 120 5.07 9.61 13.81
N LYS A 121 4.56 10.78 13.43
CA LYS A 121 5.34 12.04 13.40
C LYS A 121 5.88 12.47 14.77
N LYS A 122 5.13 12.22 15.85
CA LYS A 122 5.56 12.57 17.22
C LYS A 122 6.68 11.68 17.75
N ASN A 123 6.72 10.40 17.35
CA ASN A 123 7.62 9.42 17.93
C ASN A 123 8.13 8.45 16.85
N PHE A 124 8.70 8.99 15.77
CA PHE A 124 9.06 8.25 14.58
C PHE A 124 9.94 7.02 14.87
N ASP A 125 11.02 7.19 15.63
CA ASP A 125 11.93 6.10 15.97
C ASP A 125 11.26 4.98 16.77
N LYS A 126 10.34 5.33 17.68
CA LYS A 126 9.55 4.35 18.43
C LYS A 126 8.69 3.51 17.48
N PHE A 127 8.08 4.14 16.48
CA PHE A 127 7.25 3.43 15.52
C PHE A 127 8.06 2.58 14.56
N LEU A 128 9.28 2.99 14.18
CA LEU A 128 10.21 2.12 13.46
C LEU A 128 10.50 0.83 14.24
N GLU A 129 10.74 0.92 15.55
CA GLU A 129 10.93 -0.26 16.40
C GLU A 129 9.68 -1.14 16.51
N LEU A 130 8.47 -0.56 16.51
CA LEU A 130 7.23 -1.32 16.48
C LEU A 130 7.05 -2.06 15.15
N ILE A 131 7.27 -1.39 14.02
CA ILE A 131 7.22 -2.00 12.68
C ILE A 131 8.24 -3.15 12.62
N LYS A 132 9.46 -2.93 13.06
CA LYS A 132 10.51 -3.95 13.10
C LYS A 132 10.08 -5.20 13.84
N LYS A 133 9.56 -5.05 15.05
CA LYS A 133 9.03 -6.17 15.86
C LYS A 133 7.90 -6.90 15.16
N LYS A 134 7.01 -6.17 14.49
CA LYS A 134 5.86 -6.75 13.78
C LYS A 134 6.30 -7.65 12.62
N ILE A 135 7.30 -7.23 11.86
CA ILE A 135 7.79 -7.96 10.68
C ILE A 135 8.89 -8.99 10.99
N GLU A 136 9.37 -9.07 12.23
CA GLU A 136 10.44 -9.99 12.61
C GLU A 136 10.05 -11.45 12.40
N GLY A 137 8.83 -11.84 12.79
CA GLY A 137 8.28 -13.20 12.64
C GLY A 137 7.64 -13.52 11.28
N VAL A 138 7.63 -12.56 10.35
CA VAL A 138 7.00 -12.68 9.02
C VAL A 138 7.96 -13.41 8.06
N GLU A 139 7.42 -14.21 7.14
CA GLU A 139 8.22 -14.96 6.16
C GLU A 139 8.40 -14.18 4.86
N TYR A 140 7.32 -13.61 4.33
CA TYR A 140 7.30 -12.81 3.10
C TYR A 140 6.54 -11.52 3.32
N ILE A 141 6.99 -10.44 2.71
CA ILE A 141 6.38 -9.11 2.79
C ILE A 141 5.94 -8.65 1.41
N TYR A 142 4.72 -8.18 1.32
CA TYR A 142 4.20 -7.33 0.26
C TYR A 142 4.09 -5.91 0.78
N LEU A 143 4.68 -4.95 0.11
CA LEU A 143 4.58 -3.53 0.45
C LEU A 143 3.66 -2.84 -0.55
N SER A 144 2.55 -2.28 -0.08
CA SER A 144 1.73 -1.35 -0.85
C SER A 144 2.08 0.07 -0.45
N PHE A 145 2.39 0.91 -1.43
CA PHE A 145 2.76 2.30 -1.21
C PHE A 145 1.84 3.22 -1.99
N ASP A 146 0.87 3.79 -1.29
CA ASP A 146 0.03 4.85 -1.84
C ASP A 146 0.77 6.18 -1.74
N ILE A 147 0.97 6.84 -2.90
CA ILE A 147 1.73 8.09 -2.95
C ILE A 147 1.06 9.23 -2.20
N ASP A 148 -0.23 9.13 -1.93
CA ASP A 148 -0.99 10.18 -1.27
C ASP A 148 -0.73 10.28 0.25
N VAL A 149 -0.03 9.30 0.82
CA VAL A 149 0.51 9.36 2.19
C VAL A 149 1.58 10.45 2.34
N MET A 150 2.18 10.86 1.21
CA MET A 150 3.24 11.87 1.19
C MET A 150 2.70 13.27 1.46
N ASP A 151 3.55 14.10 2.03
CA ASP A 151 3.29 15.54 2.10
C ASP A 151 3.26 16.14 0.69
N ILE A 152 2.25 16.98 0.42
CA ILE A 152 2.07 17.62 -0.90
C ILE A 152 3.30 18.41 -1.36
N SER A 153 4.10 18.92 -0.43
CA SER A 153 5.35 19.64 -0.76
C SER A 153 6.42 18.73 -1.37
N VAL A 154 6.28 17.41 -1.22
CA VAL A 154 7.17 16.40 -1.78
C VAL A 154 6.52 15.74 -3.01
N CYS A 155 5.28 15.31 -2.88
CA CYS A 155 4.54 14.57 -3.91
C CYS A 155 3.18 15.22 -4.17
N PRO A 156 3.10 16.26 -5.03
CA PRO A 156 1.83 16.91 -5.36
C PRO A 156 0.95 16.09 -6.31
N GLY A 157 1.50 15.10 -7.01
CA GLY A 157 0.85 14.34 -8.09
C GLY A 157 -0.03 13.20 -7.58
N SER A 158 -1.00 13.50 -6.71
CA SER A 158 -2.06 12.58 -6.32
C SER A 158 -3.41 13.27 -6.33
N SER A 159 -4.49 12.52 -6.56
CA SER A 159 -5.86 13.04 -6.54
C SER A 159 -6.34 13.42 -5.13
N ALA A 160 -5.72 12.86 -4.09
CA ALA A 160 -6.10 13.04 -2.69
C ALA A 160 -4.96 13.57 -1.81
N ASN A 161 -4.06 14.36 -2.36
CA ASN A 161 -2.90 14.89 -1.64
C ASN A 161 -3.29 15.71 -0.37
N SER A 162 -2.36 15.86 0.57
CA SER A 162 -2.55 16.60 1.81
C SER A 162 -1.30 17.38 2.23
N PRO A 163 -1.46 18.50 2.95
CA PRO A 163 -0.33 19.30 3.43
C PRO A 163 0.35 18.70 4.67
N PHE A 164 -0.03 17.52 5.08
CA PHE A 164 0.55 16.81 6.20
C PHE A 164 0.65 15.33 5.87
N GLY A 165 1.86 14.88 5.61
CA GLY A 165 2.16 13.52 5.18
C GLY A 165 3.61 13.14 5.51
N LEU A 166 4.06 12.01 5.01
CA LEU A 166 5.45 11.59 5.13
C LEU A 166 6.35 12.44 4.23
N ASN A 167 7.56 12.71 4.69
CA ASN A 167 8.61 13.27 3.85
C ASN A 167 9.51 12.16 3.28
N SER A 168 10.36 12.51 2.32
CA SER A 168 11.24 11.54 1.64
C SER A 168 12.16 10.78 2.60
N TYR A 169 12.68 11.44 3.63
CA TYR A 169 13.57 10.80 4.60
C TYR A 169 12.84 9.74 5.44
N GLU A 170 11.62 10.05 5.90
CA GLU A 170 10.81 9.11 6.67
C GLU A 170 10.44 7.87 5.85
N VAL A 171 10.09 8.06 4.58
CA VAL A 171 9.80 6.93 3.67
C VAL A 171 11.03 6.05 3.50
N ILE A 172 12.19 6.64 3.23
CA ILE A 172 13.45 5.88 3.09
C ILE A 172 13.76 5.09 4.36
N LYS A 173 13.56 5.66 5.54
CA LYS A 173 13.78 4.96 6.80
C LYS A 173 12.84 3.76 7.01
N ILE A 174 11.57 3.89 6.62
CA ILE A 174 10.62 2.76 6.67
C ILE A 174 11.02 1.70 5.64
N PHE A 175 11.42 2.12 4.44
CA PHE A 175 11.85 1.20 3.38
C PHE A 175 13.14 0.45 3.76
N ASP A 176 14.14 1.15 4.32
CA ASP A 176 15.39 0.54 4.83
C ASP A 176 15.08 -0.58 5.81
N LEU A 177 14.21 -0.30 6.78
CA LEU A 177 13.78 -1.27 7.78
C LEU A 177 13.17 -2.54 7.15
N ILE A 178 12.35 -2.37 6.12
CA ILE A 178 11.71 -3.49 5.41
C ILE A 178 12.74 -4.24 4.55
N LEU A 179 13.57 -3.53 3.80
CA LEU A 179 14.59 -4.08 2.89
C LEU A 179 15.66 -4.84 3.64
N GLU A 180 16.08 -4.37 4.83
CA GLU A 180 17.04 -5.07 5.70
C GLU A 180 16.60 -6.47 6.08
N THR A 181 15.28 -6.74 6.12
CA THR A 181 14.77 -8.08 6.43
C THR A 181 15.04 -9.11 5.33
N LYS A 182 15.28 -8.67 4.09
CA LYS A 182 15.37 -9.52 2.88
C LYS A 182 14.13 -10.40 2.63
N LYS A 183 12.96 -9.99 3.16
CA LYS A 183 11.67 -10.70 3.04
C LYS A 183 10.72 -10.05 2.05
N LEU A 184 11.04 -8.86 1.55
CA LEU A 184 10.22 -8.15 0.57
C LEU A 184 10.24 -8.91 -0.76
N ILE A 185 9.05 -9.37 -1.22
CA ILE A 185 8.89 -10.09 -2.49
C ILE A 185 8.15 -9.28 -3.55
N ALA A 186 7.40 -8.28 -3.11
CA ALA A 186 6.67 -7.42 -4.04
C ALA A 186 6.42 -6.04 -3.43
N ILE A 187 6.35 -5.06 -4.32
CA ILE A 187 5.88 -3.71 -4.00
C ILE A 187 4.94 -3.23 -5.09
N ASP A 188 3.87 -2.55 -4.71
CA ASP A 188 3.18 -1.64 -5.62
C ASP A 188 3.37 -0.18 -5.23
N ILE A 189 3.32 0.71 -6.24
CA ILE A 189 3.30 2.15 -6.09
C ILE A 189 2.06 2.65 -6.83
N VAL A 190 1.12 3.22 -6.11
CA VAL A 190 -0.23 3.54 -6.61
C VAL A 190 -0.62 5.00 -6.39
N GLU A 191 -1.74 5.41 -6.99
CA GLU A 191 -2.38 6.73 -6.86
C GLU A 191 -1.55 7.90 -7.41
N VAL A 192 -0.49 7.66 -8.20
CA VAL A 192 0.16 8.74 -8.93
C VAL A 192 -0.77 9.26 -10.02
N ASN A 193 -1.13 10.53 -9.94
CA ASN A 193 -1.94 11.22 -10.95
C ASN A 193 -1.10 12.25 -11.70
N PRO A 194 -0.69 11.97 -12.95
CA PRO A 194 0.16 12.86 -13.72
C PRO A 194 -0.45 14.25 -14.01
N ILE A 195 -1.79 14.37 -13.96
CA ILE A 195 -2.48 15.66 -14.19
C ILE A 195 -2.17 16.66 -13.06
N PHE A 196 -1.93 16.18 -11.86
CA PHE A 196 -1.59 17.00 -10.69
C PHE A 196 -0.09 17.02 -10.39
N ASP A 197 0.73 16.30 -11.17
CA ASP A 197 2.16 16.17 -10.92
C ASP A 197 2.94 17.36 -11.48
N PHE A 198 3.16 18.35 -10.62
CA PHE A 198 3.91 19.53 -10.97
C PHE A 198 5.37 19.20 -11.25
N ASP A 199 5.87 19.54 -12.45
CA ASP A 199 7.25 19.28 -12.89
C ASP A 199 7.72 17.82 -12.68
N ASP A 200 6.81 16.87 -12.81
CA ASP A 200 7.07 15.44 -12.57
C ASP A 200 7.69 15.13 -11.20
N MET A 201 7.47 15.97 -10.19
CA MET A 201 8.06 15.81 -8.85
C MET A 201 7.75 14.45 -8.25
N THR A 202 6.48 14.07 -8.30
CA THR A 202 5.97 12.79 -7.76
C THR A 202 6.52 11.61 -8.55
N SER A 203 6.45 11.68 -9.87
CA SER A 203 6.98 10.65 -10.77
C SER A 203 8.50 10.46 -10.60
N LYS A 204 9.25 11.56 -10.45
CA LYS A 204 10.70 11.52 -10.16
C LYS A 204 10.98 10.86 -8.81
N PHE A 205 10.17 11.14 -7.78
CA PHE A 205 10.30 10.50 -6.47
C PHE A 205 10.00 8.99 -6.55
N CYS A 206 8.94 8.59 -7.24
CA CYS A 206 8.63 7.17 -7.45
C CYS A 206 9.75 6.45 -8.22
N ALA A 207 10.29 7.06 -9.28
CA ALA A 207 11.41 6.50 -10.02
C ALA A 207 12.67 6.36 -9.15
N PHE A 208 12.93 7.34 -8.27
CA PHE A 208 14.01 7.25 -7.28
C PHE A 208 13.79 6.09 -6.31
N LEU A 209 12.56 5.91 -5.77
CA LEU A 209 12.25 4.80 -4.86
C LEU A 209 12.46 3.44 -5.54
N ILE A 210 12.01 3.29 -6.79
CA ILE A 210 12.21 2.05 -7.56
C ILE A 210 13.71 1.75 -7.72
N ALA A 211 14.49 2.75 -8.15
CA ALA A 211 15.94 2.59 -8.29
C ALA A 211 16.61 2.28 -6.94
N TYR A 212 16.16 2.93 -5.86
CA TYR A 212 16.64 2.69 -4.51
C TYR A 212 16.41 1.24 -4.06
N ILE A 213 15.19 0.73 -4.24
CA ILE A 213 14.82 -0.65 -3.91
C ILE A 213 15.67 -1.64 -4.71
N LEU A 214 15.75 -1.47 -6.03
CA LEU A 214 16.51 -2.36 -6.92
C LEU A 214 17.99 -2.43 -6.57
N ASN A 215 18.56 -1.35 -6.04
CA ASN A 215 19.96 -1.33 -5.60
C ASN A 215 20.20 -2.05 -4.26
N GLN A 216 19.13 -2.34 -3.51
CA GLN A 216 19.21 -3.01 -2.20
C GLN A 216 18.85 -4.51 -2.25
N LEU A 217 18.26 -4.98 -3.36
CA LEU A 217 17.94 -6.39 -3.62
C LEU A 217 19.18 -7.19 -4.02
#